data_13bb57a593578024d9422d90a994129f
#
_entry.id   13bb57a593578024d9422d90a994129f
#
_cell.length_a   1.000
_cell.length_b   1.000
_cell.length_c   1.000
_cell.angle_alpha   90.00
_cell.angle_beta   90.00
_cell.angle_gamma   90.00
#
_symmetry.space_group_name_H-M   'P 1'
#
loop_
_entity.id
_entity.type
_entity.pdbx_description
1 polymer ?
#
loop_
_entity_poly.entity_id
_entity_poly.type
_entity_poly.pdbx_seq_one_letter_code
_entity_poly.pdbx_strand_id
1 'polypeptide(L)'
;LPSVEIATHSYTHPFYWADVDKGIASTAAQGYTLTPPGYIPSLEREIVGSTDYIRQRLAPAGKPVRLLLWTGNAAPTERALAISERAGLLTMNGGNTIASRTYPSLTAVGPLGIRLGEHFQAYAPIMNENVFTNLWTGPFYGFERVIETFRFTGSPRRIKPIDIYYHTYSATKRASL
;
A
#
# COMPACT_ATOMS: atom_id res chain seq x y z
N LEU A 1 8.50 -11.47 16.61
CA LEU A 1 9.64 -10.54 16.63
C LEU A 1 9.17 -9.17 17.13
N PRO A 2 9.89 -8.51 18.06
CA PRO A 2 9.49 -7.20 18.60
C PRO A 2 9.39 -6.11 17.52
N SER A 3 10.25 -6.16 16.52
CA SER A 3 10.37 -5.20 15.43
C SER A 3 9.34 -5.39 14.30
N VAL A 4 8.48 -6.42 14.37
CA VAL A 4 7.46 -6.66 13.36
C VAL A 4 6.14 -6.09 13.83
N GLU A 5 5.56 -5.17 13.08
CA GLU A 5 4.19 -4.70 13.27
C GLU A 5 3.21 -5.52 12.44
N ILE A 6 1.98 -5.62 12.94
CA ILE A 6 0.89 -6.29 12.23
C ILE A 6 -0.01 -5.21 11.66
N ALA A 7 -0.30 -5.33 10.37
CA ALA A 7 -1.20 -4.44 9.67
C ALA A 7 -2.38 -5.21 9.09
N THR A 8 -3.47 -4.50 8.84
CA THR A 8 -4.53 -5.01 7.96
C THR A 8 -4.27 -4.58 6.52
N HIS A 9 -4.74 -5.40 5.58
CA HIS A 9 -4.66 -5.13 4.14
C HIS A 9 -6.02 -5.38 3.49
N SER A 10 -7.09 -4.89 4.15
CA SER A 10 -8.50 -5.06 3.82
C SER A 10 -9.02 -6.52 3.93
N TYR A 11 -10.31 -6.70 3.65
CA TYR A 11 -10.96 -8.02 3.70
C TYR A 11 -10.93 -8.74 2.36
N THR A 12 -11.27 -8.05 1.28
CA THR A 12 -11.33 -8.65 -0.06
C THR A 12 -10.25 -8.19 -1.01
N HIS A 13 -9.35 -7.33 -0.57
CA HIS A 13 -8.33 -6.71 -1.42
C HIS A 13 -8.93 -5.94 -2.61
N PRO A 14 -9.83 -4.96 -2.37
CA PRO A 14 -10.44 -4.19 -3.44
C PRO A 14 -9.39 -3.39 -4.22
N PHE A 15 -9.58 -3.29 -5.54
CA PHE A 15 -8.69 -2.48 -6.36
C PHE A 15 -9.10 -1.00 -6.34
N TYR A 16 -10.40 -0.69 -6.41
CA TYR A 16 -10.92 0.67 -6.37
C TYR A 16 -11.73 0.92 -5.11
N TRP A 17 -11.23 1.76 -4.24
CA TRP A 17 -11.89 2.12 -2.98
C TRP A 17 -13.16 2.96 -3.19
N ALA A 18 -13.22 3.72 -4.29
CA ALA A 18 -14.43 4.45 -4.68
C ALA A 18 -15.60 3.52 -5.02
N ASP A 19 -15.33 2.33 -5.52
CA ASP A 19 -16.37 1.32 -5.78
C ASP A 19 -16.88 0.71 -4.47
N VAL A 20 -15.97 0.38 -3.55
CA VAL A 20 -16.32 -0.10 -2.21
C VAL A 20 -17.21 0.89 -1.48
N ASP A 21 -16.91 2.17 -1.58
CA ASP A 21 -17.68 3.24 -0.95
C ASP A 21 -19.13 3.32 -1.48
N LYS A 22 -19.33 2.90 -2.71
CA LYS A 22 -20.65 2.80 -3.37
C LYS A 22 -21.31 1.44 -3.20
N GLY A 23 -20.68 0.49 -2.51
CA GLY A 23 -21.18 -0.88 -2.39
C GLY A 23 -21.06 -1.69 -3.69
N ILE A 24 -20.17 -1.29 -4.59
CA ILE A 24 -19.96 -1.94 -5.89
C ILE A 24 -18.78 -2.91 -5.78
N ALA A 25 -19.01 -4.17 -6.16
CA ALA A 25 -17.91 -5.14 -6.27
C ALA A 25 -16.97 -4.74 -7.42
N SER A 26 -15.70 -4.55 -7.10
CA SER A 26 -14.70 -4.19 -8.10
C SER A 26 -14.48 -5.35 -9.07
N THR A 27 -14.73 -5.11 -10.34
CA THR A 27 -14.49 -6.08 -11.42
C THR A 27 -13.14 -5.87 -12.13
N ALA A 28 -12.48 -4.75 -11.86
CA ALA A 28 -11.35 -4.30 -12.68
C ALA A 28 -10.03 -5.02 -12.44
N ALA A 29 -9.93 -5.80 -11.37
CA ALA A 29 -8.70 -6.54 -11.06
C ALA A 29 -9.04 -8.00 -10.75
N GLN A 30 -9.64 -8.67 -11.72
CA GLN A 30 -9.89 -10.11 -11.62
C GLN A 30 -8.58 -10.85 -11.32
N GLY A 31 -8.58 -11.64 -10.25
CA GLY A 31 -7.40 -12.36 -9.76
C GLY A 31 -6.66 -11.73 -8.58
N TYR A 32 -6.90 -10.45 -8.29
CA TYR A 32 -6.31 -9.79 -7.11
C TYR A 32 -7.35 -9.48 -6.03
N THR A 33 -8.63 -9.36 -6.39
CA THR A 33 -9.73 -9.11 -5.46
C THR A 33 -10.48 -10.40 -5.16
N LEU A 34 -10.67 -10.71 -3.89
CA LEU A 34 -11.53 -11.83 -3.48
C LEU A 34 -13.00 -11.46 -3.70
N THR A 35 -13.77 -12.42 -4.19
CA THR A 35 -15.21 -12.25 -4.43
C THR A 35 -16.02 -13.30 -3.64
N PRO A 36 -16.17 -13.16 -2.31
CA PRO A 36 -16.94 -14.10 -1.53
C PRO A 36 -18.40 -14.11 -2.00
N PRO A 37 -19.03 -15.28 -2.12
CA PRO A 37 -20.44 -15.37 -2.53
C PRO A 37 -21.36 -14.55 -1.64
N GLY A 38 -22.24 -13.73 -2.25
CA GLY A 38 -23.20 -12.90 -1.53
C GLY A 38 -22.61 -11.71 -0.77
N TYR A 39 -21.31 -11.47 -0.86
CA TYR A 39 -20.68 -10.31 -0.23
C TYR A 39 -20.99 -9.02 -1.00
N ILE A 40 -21.53 -8.04 -0.28
CA ILE A 40 -21.66 -6.67 -0.76
C ILE A 40 -20.53 -5.86 -0.13
N PRO A 41 -19.66 -5.23 -0.92
CA PRO A 41 -18.54 -4.43 -0.41
C PRO A 41 -19.04 -3.30 0.49
N SER A 42 -18.34 -3.10 1.60
CA SER A 42 -18.56 -1.96 2.47
C SER A 42 -17.25 -1.53 3.11
N LEU A 43 -17.06 -0.23 3.28
CA LEU A 43 -15.85 0.32 3.90
C LEU A 43 -15.66 -0.22 5.31
N GLU A 44 -16.73 -0.36 6.09
CA GLU A 44 -16.68 -0.90 7.43
C GLU A 44 -16.15 -2.34 7.46
N ARG A 45 -16.61 -3.19 6.53
CA ARG A 45 -16.14 -4.58 6.47
C ARG A 45 -14.71 -4.68 5.99
N GLU A 46 -14.35 -3.89 4.97
CA GLU A 46 -12.99 -3.88 4.44
C GLU A 46 -11.97 -3.36 5.44
N ILE A 47 -12.31 -2.36 6.24
CA ILE A 47 -11.39 -1.66 7.15
C ILE A 47 -11.51 -2.23 8.57
N VAL A 48 -12.66 -2.03 9.20
CA VAL A 48 -12.87 -2.39 10.61
C VAL A 48 -13.00 -3.89 10.78
N GLY A 49 -13.82 -4.53 9.94
CA GLY A 49 -14.05 -5.97 10.01
C GLY A 49 -12.78 -6.79 9.79
N SER A 50 -11.93 -6.40 8.84
CA SER A 50 -10.64 -7.07 8.62
C SER A 50 -9.68 -6.85 9.79
N THR A 51 -9.65 -5.64 10.32
CA THR A 51 -8.83 -5.29 11.49
C THR A 51 -9.21 -6.12 12.72
N ASP A 52 -10.50 -6.20 13.00
CA ASP A 52 -11.01 -6.94 14.16
C ASP A 52 -10.78 -8.45 14.01
N TYR A 53 -10.95 -8.98 12.80
CA TYR A 53 -10.63 -10.38 12.55
C TYR A 53 -9.16 -10.68 12.84
N ILE A 54 -8.24 -9.83 12.37
CA ILE A 54 -6.82 -10.01 12.63
C ILE A 54 -6.52 -9.90 14.13
N ARG A 55 -7.08 -8.90 14.81
CA ARG A 55 -6.91 -8.72 16.28
C ARG A 55 -7.36 -9.93 17.08
N GLN A 56 -8.50 -10.51 16.72
CA GLN A 56 -9.12 -11.57 17.49
C GLN A 56 -8.60 -12.97 17.14
N ARG A 57 -8.12 -13.18 15.93
CA ARG A 57 -7.85 -14.52 15.40
C ARG A 57 -6.40 -14.77 14.98
N LEU A 58 -5.67 -13.75 14.58
CA LEU A 58 -4.37 -13.92 13.96
C LEU A 58 -3.24 -13.23 14.70
N ALA A 59 -3.50 -12.09 15.32
CA ALA A 59 -2.48 -11.34 16.02
C ALA A 59 -2.07 -12.05 17.32
N PRO A 60 -0.77 -12.22 17.58
CA PRO A 60 -0.31 -12.71 18.87
C PRO A 60 -0.74 -11.79 20.01
N ALA A 61 -0.90 -12.34 21.20
CA ALA A 61 -1.22 -11.56 22.40
C ALA A 61 -0.22 -10.41 22.60
N GLY A 62 -0.73 -9.22 22.88
CA GLY A 62 0.08 -8.03 23.07
C GLY A 62 0.56 -7.33 21.81
N LYS A 63 0.21 -7.81 20.61
CA LYS A 63 0.51 -7.14 19.34
C LYS A 63 -0.74 -6.41 18.82
N PRO A 64 -0.82 -5.08 18.95
CA PRO A 64 -1.94 -4.33 18.39
C PRO A 64 -1.87 -4.26 16.86
N VAL A 65 -3.04 -4.23 16.21
CA VAL A 65 -3.16 -3.88 14.79
C VAL A 65 -3.50 -2.41 14.71
N ARG A 66 -2.57 -1.58 14.28
CA ARG A 66 -2.70 -0.11 14.25
C ARG A 66 -2.48 0.47 12.86
N LEU A 67 -2.22 -0.36 11.86
CA LEU A 67 -1.87 0.08 10.53
C LEU A 67 -2.77 -0.58 9.50
N LEU A 68 -3.25 0.21 8.56
CA LEU A 68 -3.90 -0.24 7.33
C LEU A 68 -3.03 0.13 6.13
N LEU A 69 -2.69 -0.86 5.34
CA LEU A 69 -2.05 -0.64 4.04
C LEU A 69 -3.12 -0.70 2.95
N TRP A 70 -3.30 0.42 2.21
CA TRP A 70 -4.30 0.49 1.16
C TRP A 70 -3.98 -0.49 0.02
N THR A 71 -5.01 -1.18 -0.47
CA THR A 71 -4.92 -2.15 -1.55
C THR A 71 -5.13 -1.51 -2.92
N GLY A 72 -4.83 -2.26 -3.96
CA GLY A 72 -5.14 -1.89 -5.34
C GLY A 72 -4.45 -0.61 -5.79
N ASN A 73 -5.23 0.36 -6.26
CA ASN A 73 -4.71 1.66 -6.67
C ASN A 73 -4.28 2.56 -5.51
N ALA A 74 -4.50 2.12 -4.27
CA ALA A 74 -4.19 2.85 -3.04
C ALA A 74 -4.76 4.29 -3.03
N ALA A 75 -5.94 4.48 -3.59
CA ALA A 75 -6.66 5.75 -3.63
C ALA A 75 -7.95 5.66 -2.82
N PRO A 76 -7.87 5.75 -1.47
CA PRO A 76 -9.05 5.75 -0.61
C PRO A 76 -9.93 6.97 -0.87
N THR A 77 -11.21 6.84 -0.52
CA THR A 77 -12.10 8.00 -0.45
C THR A 77 -11.90 8.73 0.88
N GLU A 78 -12.35 9.98 0.97
CA GLU A 78 -12.36 10.73 2.23
C GLU A 78 -13.08 9.95 3.34
N ARG A 79 -14.21 9.33 3.01
CA ARG A 79 -14.97 8.50 3.95
C ARG A 79 -14.18 7.28 4.43
N ALA A 80 -13.41 6.64 3.55
CA ALA A 80 -12.55 5.53 3.94
C ALA A 80 -11.46 5.96 4.93
N LEU A 81 -10.85 7.13 4.71
CA LEU A 81 -9.89 7.73 5.64
C LEU A 81 -10.55 8.03 6.99
N ALA A 82 -11.72 8.66 6.98
CA ALA A 82 -12.48 8.97 8.19
C ALA A 82 -12.79 7.71 9.02
N ILE A 83 -13.19 6.62 8.38
CA ILE A 83 -13.45 5.34 9.05
C ILE A 83 -12.16 4.78 9.67
N SER A 84 -11.07 4.82 8.93
CA SER A 84 -9.77 4.33 9.41
C SER A 84 -9.29 5.11 10.64
N GLU A 85 -9.39 6.43 10.61
CA GLU A 85 -9.01 7.28 11.74
C GLU A 85 -9.87 7.03 12.97
N ARG A 86 -11.21 6.91 12.80
CA ARG A 86 -12.10 6.56 13.91
C ARG A 86 -11.80 5.17 14.50
N ALA A 87 -11.32 4.24 13.69
CA ALA A 87 -10.89 2.92 14.13
C ALA A 87 -9.49 2.92 14.81
N GLY A 88 -8.85 4.09 14.91
CA GLY A 88 -7.51 4.23 15.48
C GLY A 88 -6.40 3.67 14.59
N LEU A 89 -6.61 3.62 13.28
CA LEU A 89 -5.66 3.11 12.32
C LEU A 89 -4.85 4.23 11.67
N LEU A 90 -3.56 4.10 11.65
CA LEU A 90 -2.70 4.81 10.72
C LEU A 90 -2.83 4.16 9.35
N THR A 91 -2.82 4.96 8.30
CA THR A 91 -2.97 4.45 6.93
C THR A 91 -1.78 4.81 6.08
N MET A 92 -1.37 3.91 5.22
CA MET A 92 -0.26 4.13 4.30
C MET A 92 -0.49 3.35 3.00
N ASN A 93 0.00 3.84 1.96
CA ASN A 93 0.28 3.25 0.64
C ASN A 93 -0.05 4.25 -0.48
N GLY A 94 0.45 3.97 -1.70
CA GLY A 94 0.35 4.87 -2.84
C GLY A 94 1.59 5.76 -2.98
N GLY A 95 1.58 6.65 -3.97
CA GLY A 95 2.58 7.69 -4.14
C GLY A 95 3.98 7.18 -4.48
N ASN A 96 4.09 6.21 -5.40
CA ASN A 96 5.37 5.69 -5.84
C ASN A 96 6.35 6.80 -6.26
N THR A 97 7.61 6.62 -5.87
CA THR A 97 8.70 7.52 -6.22
C THR A 97 9.73 6.77 -7.05
N ILE A 98 10.10 7.35 -8.18
CA ILE A 98 11.22 6.90 -9.00
C ILE A 98 12.21 8.05 -9.12
N ALA A 99 13.45 7.84 -8.71
CA ALA A 99 14.54 8.75 -8.99
C ALA A 99 15.77 7.90 -9.27
N SER A 100 16.16 7.82 -10.52
CA SER A 100 17.28 6.99 -10.98
C SER A 100 18.04 7.70 -12.09
N ARG A 101 19.15 7.14 -12.50
CA ARG A 101 19.92 7.71 -13.64
C ARG A 101 19.12 7.75 -14.94
N THR A 102 18.18 6.82 -15.11
CA THR A 102 17.29 6.81 -16.26
C THR A 102 16.10 7.75 -16.10
N TYR A 103 15.74 8.09 -14.86
CA TYR A 103 14.67 9.03 -14.51
C TYR A 103 15.17 10.03 -13.47
N PRO A 104 16.04 10.97 -13.84
CA PRO A 104 16.67 11.88 -12.87
C PRO A 104 15.77 13.05 -12.45
N SER A 105 14.54 13.13 -12.97
CA SER A 105 13.63 14.23 -12.72
C SER A 105 12.96 14.12 -11.34
N LEU A 106 12.90 15.22 -10.61
CA LEU A 106 12.13 15.33 -9.37
C LEU A 106 10.62 15.23 -9.60
N THR A 107 10.13 15.37 -10.83
CA THR A 107 8.69 15.17 -11.14
C THR A 107 8.25 13.74 -10.94
N ALA A 108 9.17 12.79 -10.90
CA ALA A 108 8.89 11.39 -10.61
C ALA A 108 9.00 11.06 -9.10
N VAL A 109 9.20 12.05 -8.26
CA VAL A 109 9.23 11.90 -6.80
C VAL A 109 7.84 12.23 -6.26
N GLY A 110 7.13 11.21 -5.77
CA GLY A 110 5.82 11.39 -5.17
C GLY A 110 5.88 12.24 -3.90
N PRO A 111 4.79 12.94 -3.54
CA PRO A 111 4.71 13.66 -2.27
C PRO A 111 4.73 12.70 -1.08
N LEU A 112 4.79 13.22 0.13
CA LEU A 112 4.70 12.43 1.37
C LEU A 112 3.27 11.94 1.64
N GLY A 113 2.29 12.51 1.00
CA GLY A 113 0.88 12.17 1.10
C GLY A 113 0.00 13.24 0.47
N ILE A 114 -1.30 13.04 0.56
CA ILE A 114 -2.31 13.98 0.09
C ILE A 114 -3.36 14.25 1.16
N ARG A 115 -4.00 15.40 1.09
CA ARG A 115 -5.21 15.69 1.87
C ARG A 115 -6.45 15.40 1.05
N LEU A 116 -7.43 14.76 1.70
CA LEU A 116 -8.77 14.52 1.17
C LEU A 116 -9.75 15.06 2.23
N GLY A 117 -10.29 16.23 1.99
CA GLY A 117 -11.03 16.98 3.02
C GLY A 117 -10.14 17.26 4.23
N GLU A 118 -10.60 16.92 5.41
CA GLU A 118 -9.86 17.10 6.67
C GLU A 118 -8.86 15.97 6.95
N HIS A 119 -8.87 14.90 6.13
CA HIS A 119 -8.10 13.69 6.37
C HIS A 119 -6.79 13.67 5.57
N PHE A 120 -5.82 12.90 6.03
CA PHE A 120 -4.52 12.77 5.40
C PHE A 120 -4.21 11.32 5.06
N GLN A 121 -3.96 11.05 3.78
CA GLN A 121 -3.40 9.78 3.34
C GLN A 121 -1.87 9.90 3.28
N ALA A 122 -1.18 9.14 4.11
CA ALA A 122 0.26 8.99 3.98
C ALA A 122 0.59 8.06 2.80
N TYR A 123 1.56 8.47 1.98
CA TYR A 123 2.05 7.63 0.91
C TYR A 123 3.18 6.72 1.38
N ALA A 124 3.22 5.50 0.84
CA ALA A 124 4.38 4.65 0.99
C ALA A 124 5.60 5.38 0.41
N PRO A 125 6.69 5.43 1.14
CA PRO A 125 7.67 6.46 0.87
C PRO A 125 8.36 6.34 -0.45
N ILE A 126 8.67 5.14 -0.95
CA ILE A 126 9.54 5.10 -2.12
C ILE A 126 9.11 4.05 -3.13
N MET A 127 9.06 2.77 -2.82
CA MET A 127 9.17 1.81 -3.91
C MET A 127 8.46 0.50 -3.65
N ASN A 128 7.72 0.06 -4.64
CA ASN A 128 7.30 -1.32 -4.73
C ASN A 128 8.00 -2.04 -5.90
N GLU A 129 7.86 -3.32 -5.95
CA GLU A 129 8.40 -4.16 -7.01
C GLU A 129 7.92 -3.77 -8.41
N ASN A 130 6.72 -3.19 -8.53
CA ASN A 130 6.16 -2.79 -9.82
C ASN A 130 6.98 -1.71 -10.51
N VAL A 131 7.63 -0.86 -9.74
CA VAL A 131 8.49 0.20 -10.27
C VAL A 131 9.78 -0.35 -10.85
N PHE A 132 10.35 -1.38 -10.23
CA PHE A 132 11.65 -1.93 -10.59
C PHE A 132 11.57 -3.19 -11.42
N THR A 133 10.42 -3.86 -11.40
CA THR A 133 10.26 -5.17 -12.05
C THR A 133 9.39 -5.10 -13.30
N ASN A 134 9.17 -3.90 -13.86
CA ASN A 134 8.37 -3.71 -15.07
C ASN A 134 7.03 -4.46 -15.04
N LEU A 135 6.29 -4.36 -13.94
CA LEU A 135 5.01 -5.05 -13.75
C LEU A 135 5.13 -6.57 -14.01
N TRP A 136 6.26 -7.17 -13.64
CA TRP A 136 6.52 -8.60 -13.78
C TRP A 136 6.90 -9.08 -15.18
N THR A 137 7.02 -8.18 -16.17
CA THR A 137 7.15 -8.55 -17.59
C THR A 137 8.46 -8.09 -18.17
N GLY A 138 9.47 -8.12 -18.15
CA GLY A 138 10.62 -7.57 -18.87
C GLY A 138 11.94 -7.78 -18.19
N PRO A 139 12.99 -7.18 -18.69
CA PRO A 139 14.30 -7.25 -18.05
C PRO A 139 14.22 -6.52 -16.71
N PHE A 140 14.37 -7.27 -15.64
CA PHE A 140 14.30 -6.78 -14.28
C PHE A 140 15.67 -6.32 -13.83
N TYR A 141 15.65 -5.24 -13.08
CA TYR A 141 16.79 -4.87 -12.26
C TYR A 141 16.51 -5.20 -10.79
N GLY A 142 15.34 -5.77 -10.50
CA GLY A 142 14.89 -6.05 -9.13
C GLY A 142 14.95 -4.81 -8.25
N PHE A 143 15.21 -5.00 -6.98
CA PHE A 143 15.42 -3.90 -6.04
C PHE A 143 16.85 -3.30 -6.09
N GLU A 144 17.71 -3.79 -6.96
CA GLU A 144 19.10 -3.31 -7.09
C GLU A 144 19.16 -1.79 -7.31
N ARG A 145 18.24 -1.25 -8.12
CA ARG A 145 18.20 0.19 -8.42
C ARG A 145 17.57 1.06 -7.33
N VAL A 146 16.97 0.48 -6.31
CA VAL A 146 16.38 1.28 -5.22
C VAL A 146 17.44 2.16 -4.53
N ILE A 147 18.68 1.71 -4.48
CA ILE A 147 19.79 2.47 -3.90
C ILE A 147 20.02 3.79 -4.65
N GLU A 148 19.83 3.82 -5.97
CA GLU A 148 19.90 5.08 -6.74
C GLU A 148 18.84 6.06 -6.26
N THR A 149 17.59 5.58 -6.08
CA THR A 149 16.49 6.40 -5.57
C THR A 149 16.79 6.92 -4.17
N PHE A 150 17.33 6.10 -3.28
CA PHE A 150 17.73 6.54 -1.95
C PHE A 150 18.82 7.62 -1.98
N ARG A 151 19.77 7.52 -2.89
CA ARG A 151 20.82 8.52 -3.07
C ARG A 151 20.25 9.82 -3.64
N PHE A 152 19.51 9.77 -4.73
CA PHE A 152 18.93 10.95 -5.38
C PHE A 152 17.93 11.70 -4.48
N THR A 153 17.17 10.98 -3.65
CA THR A 153 16.24 11.60 -2.70
C THR A 153 16.87 11.96 -1.36
N GLY A 154 18.16 11.71 -1.19
CA GLY A 154 18.90 11.89 0.06
C GLY A 154 19.86 13.08 0.10
N SER A 155 20.13 13.73 -1.03
CA SER A 155 21.11 14.82 -1.12
C SER A 155 20.54 16.01 -1.89
N PRO A 156 20.84 17.27 -1.47
CA PRO A 156 21.58 17.69 -0.28
C PRO A 156 20.84 17.49 1.03
N ARG A 157 19.54 17.24 0.97
CA ARG A 157 18.67 16.95 2.11
C ARG A 157 17.71 15.83 1.72
N ARG A 158 17.50 14.89 2.64
CA ARG A 158 16.54 13.82 2.40
C ARG A 158 15.11 14.35 2.29
N ILE A 159 14.47 14.08 1.14
CA ILE A 159 13.11 14.51 0.82
C ILE A 159 12.09 13.36 0.88
N LYS A 160 12.55 12.10 0.95
CA LYS A 160 11.71 10.91 1.14
C LYS A 160 12.34 10.00 2.19
N PRO A 161 11.56 9.39 3.07
CA PRO A 161 12.07 8.33 3.96
C PRO A 161 12.59 7.15 3.15
N ILE A 162 13.39 6.31 3.79
CA ILE A 162 13.84 5.05 3.21
C ILE A 162 12.78 4.00 3.52
N ASP A 163 12.19 3.46 2.47
CA ASP A 163 11.20 2.39 2.56
C ASP A 163 11.28 1.50 1.32
N ILE A 164 11.01 0.23 1.50
CA ILE A 164 10.90 -0.76 0.42
C ILE A 164 9.61 -1.52 0.65
N TYR A 165 8.75 -1.50 -0.35
CA TYR A 165 7.51 -2.24 -0.38
C TYR A 165 7.62 -3.41 -1.36
N TYR A 166 7.22 -4.60 -0.94
CA TYR A 166 7.20 -5.79 -1.79
C TYR A 166 6.11 -6.77 -1.34
N HIS A 167 5.67 -7.60 -2.28
CA HIS A 167 4.85 -8.76 -1.98
C HIS A 167 5.74 -10.00 -1.84
N THR A 168 5.34 -10.95 -1.01
CA THR A 168 6.10 -12.19 -0.79
C THR A 168 6.32 -13.00 -2.06
N TYR A 169 5.40 -12.91 -3.03
CA TYR A 169 5.57 -13.58 -4.31
C TYR A 169 6.71 -13.00 -5.18
N SER A 170 7.24 -11.84 -4.85
CA SER A 170 8.45 -11.32 -5.52
C SER A 170 9.63 -12.28 -5.37
N ALA A 171 9.74 -12.97 -4.23
CA ALA A 171 10.78 -13.96 -3.99
C ALA A 171 10.66 -15.22 -4.85
N THR A 172 9.53 -15.45 -5.50
CA THR A 172 9.35 -16.59 -6.43
C THR A 172 9.94 -16.34 -7.82
N LYS A 173 10.34 -15.11 -8.09
CA LYS A 173 10.89 -14.69 -9.38
C LYS A 173 12.38 -14.44 -9.25
N ARG A 174 13.19 -15.26 -9.92
CA ARG A 174 14.65 -15.13 -9.91
C ARG A 174 15.13 -13.71 -10.28
N ALA A 175 14.42 -13.06 -11.18
CA ALA A 175 14.75 -11.71 -11.60
C ALA A 175 14.43 -10.61 -10.54
N SER A 176 13.74 -10.95 -9.48
CA SER A 176 13.43 -10.03 -8.37
C SER A 176 14.41 -10.19 -7.19
N LEU A 177 15.26 -11.19 -7.25
CA LEU A 177 16.31 -11.46 -6.27
C LEU A 177 17.65 -10.87 -6.73
#